data_f5183fe1865c9509c02e4ffa4c3755e2
#
_entry.id   f5183fe1865c9509c02e4ffa4c3755e2
#
_cell.length_a   1.000
_cell.length_b   1.000
_cell.length_c   1.000
_cell.angle_alpha   90.00
_cell.angle_beta   90.00
_cell.angle_gamma   90.00
#
_symmetry.space_group_name_H-M   'P 1'
#
loop_
_entity.id
_entity.type
_entity.pdbx_description
1 polymer ?
#
loop_
_entity_poly.entity_id
_entity_poly.type
_entity_poly.pdbx_seq_one_letter_code
_entity_poly.pdbx_strand_id
1 'polypeptide(L)'
;MKKLIAGSFIAATLGAAAMPAAAAASVYLEFAAPPPPRYEIAPAPRAGYVWVPGYWEARRHRHYWVAGHWVRHRPGYVYAPARWAEVDGRWRYHAPSWDRDGDGVPNRYDRAPYNPNYR
;
A
#
# COMPACT_ATOMS: atom_id res chain seq x y z
N MET A 1 74.84 32.28 9.15
CA MET A 1 73.90 31.27 9.68
C MET A 1 72.47 31.68 9.36
N LYS A 2 71.90 31.12 8.33
CA LYS A 2 70.53 31.42 7.95
C LYS A 2 69.68 30.16 8.18
N LYS A 3 68.83 30.18 9.18
CA LYS A 3 67.88 29.09 9.46
C LYS A 3 66.64 29.31 8.60
N LEU A 4 66.44 28.43 7.64
CA LEU A 4 65.21 28.34 6.86
C LEU A 4 64.14 27.57 7.68
N ILE A 5 63.07 28.27 8.04
CA ILE A 5 61.93 27.69 8.68
C ILE A 5 60.97 27.24 7.56
N ALA A 6 60.85 25.93 7.34
CA ALA A 6 59.88 25.35 6.43
C ALA A 6 58.51 25.35 7.11
N GLY A 7 57.64 26.19 6.63
CA GLY A 7 56.23 26.16 7.06
C GLY A 7 55.47 25.02 6.39
N SER A 8 55.07 24.02 7.17
CA SER A 8 54.15 22.97 6.72
C SER A 8 52.74 23.53 6.66
N PHE A 9 52.20 23.65 5.45
CA PHE A 9 50.78 23.87 5.26
C PHE A 9 50.07 22.52 5.38
N ILE A 10 49.32 22.34 6.45
CA ILE A 10 48.39 21.23 6.60
C ILE A 10 47.09 21.63 5.90
N ALA A 11 46.86 21.06 4.73
CA ALA A 11 45.58 21.18 4.05
C ALA A 11 44.56 20.25 4.76
N ALA A 12 43.67 20.85 5.53
CA ALA A 12 42.52 20.13 6.09
C ALA A 12 41.49 19.89 4.99
N THR A 13 41.45 18.68 4.45
CA THR A 13 40.37 18.23 3.58
C THR A 13 39.12 17.97 4.44
N LEU A 14 38.14 18.86 4.36
CA LEU A 14 36.80 18.59 4.88
C LEU A 14 36.15 17.46 4.03
N GLY A 15 36.22 16.24 4.53
CA GLY A 15 35.48 15.14 3.98
C GLY A 15 34.00 15.36 4.29
N ALA A 16 33.21 15.74 3.30
CA ALA A 16 31.76 15.70 3.40
C ALA A 16 31.32 14.23 3.52
N ALA A 17 31.00 13.79 4.73
CA ALA A 17 30.36 12.50 4.95
C ALA A 17 28.97 12.58 4.36
N ALA A 18 28.78 11.98 3.18
CA ALA A 18 27.45 11.75 2.64
C ALA A 18 26.73 10.76 3.57
N MET A 19 25.79 11.25 4.35
CA MET A 19 24.89 10.38 5.10
C MET A 19 24.06 9.57 4.09
N PRO A 20 24.02 8.24 4.21
CA PRO A 20 23.11 7.47 3.41
C PRO A 20 21.69 7.92 3.77
N ALA A 21 20.94 8.37 2.76
CA ALA A 21 19.51 8.59 2.91
C ALA A 21 18.92 7.25 3.37
N ALA A 22 18.44 7.19 4.60
CA ALA A 22 17.69 6.05 5.09
C ALA A 22 16.47 5.93 4.18
N ALA A 23 16.53 4.99 3.23
CA ALA A 23 15.35 4.60 2.48
C ALA A 23 14.32 4.21 3.52
N ALA A 24 13.18 4.93 3.55
CA ALA A 24 12.07 4.56 4.38
C ALA A 24 11.67 3.15 3.97
N ALA A 25 12.10 2.16 4.75
CA ALA A 25 11.70 0.79 4.57
C ALA A 25 10.20 0.78 4.82
N SER A 26 9.44 0.70 3.74
CA SER A 26 8.02 0.38 3.84
C SER A 26 7.96 -0.96 4.54
N VAL A 27 7.49 -0.98 5.79
CA VAL A 27 7.29 -2.21 6.54
C VAL A 27 6.10 -2.91 5.89
N TYR A 28 6.38 -3.68 4.85
CA TYR A 28 5.42 -4.60 4.28
C TYR A 28 5.31 -5.76 5.26
N LEU A 29 4.18 -5.85 5.94
CA LEU A 29 3.87 -7.01 6.75
C LEU A 29 3.77 -8.21 5.82
N GLU A 30 4.72 -9.11 5.92
CA GLU A 30 4.69 -10.37 5.19
C GLU A 30 3.60 -11.25 5.81
N PHE A 31 2.62 -11.59 4.99
CA PHE A 31 1.58 -12.52 5.38
C PHE A 31 1.85 -13.89 4.76
N ALA A 32 1.46 -14.93 5.46
CA ALA A 32 1.29 -16.24 4.83
C ALA A 32 0.20 -16.16 3.75
N ALA A 33 0.20 -17.13 2.82
CA ALA A 33 -0.86 -17.23 1.83
C ALA A 33 -2.24 -17.22 2.52
N PRO A 34 -3.22 -16.45 1.99
CA PRO A 34 -4.56 -16.47 2.55
C PRO A 34 -5.17 -17.86 2.37
N PRO A 35 -6.00 -18.34 3.33
CA PRO A 35 -6.75 -19.57 3.16
C PRO A 35 -7.70 -19.46 1.96
N PRO A 36 -8.16 -20.59 1.40
CA PRO A 36 -9.18 -20.57 0.35
C PRO A 36 -10.43 -19.79 0.80
N PRO A 37 -11.07 -19.02 -0.11
CA PRO A 37 -12.33 -18.35 0.21
C PRO A 37 -13.38 -19.33 0.69
N ARG A 38 -14.19 -18.91 1.64
CA ARG A 38 -15.36 -19.71 2.07
C ARG A 38 -16.49 -19.52 1.07
N TYR A 39 -17.19 -20.59 0.79
CA TYR A 39 -18.37 -20.52 -0.07
C TYR A 39 -19.51 -19.82 0.67
N GLU A 40 -20.08 -18.80 0.03
CA GLU A 40 -21.27 -18.09 0.48
C GLU A 40 -22.22 -17.89 -0.69
N ILE A 41 -23.53 -18.02 -0.42
CA ILE A 41 -24.55 -17.77 -1.43
C ILE A 41 -24.75 -16.26 -1.53
N ALA A 42 -24.52 -15.69 -2.72
CA ALA A 42 -24.81 -14.28 -2.96
C ALA A 42 -26.34 -14.05 -2.89
N PRO A 43 -26.82 -13.09 -2.10
CA PRO A 43 -28.25 -12.79 -2.03
C PRO A 43 -28.73 -12.08 -3.30
N ALA A 44 -30.05 -12.00 -3.46
CA ALA A 44 -30.65 -11.23 -4.55
C ALA A 44 -30.24 -9.74 -4.46
N PRO A 45 -30.11 -9.02 -5.59
CA PRO A 45 -29.74 -7.63 -5.60
C PRO A 45 -30.64 -6.77 -4.71
N ARG A 46 -30.04 -5.83 -4.00
CA ARG A 46 -30.71 -4.87 -3.11
C ARG A 46 -30.51 -3.45 -3.61
N ALA A 47 -31.58 -2.73 -3.89
CA ALA A 47 -31.50 -1.34 -4.35
C ALA A 47 -30.78 -0.43 -3.35
N GLY A 48 -29.85 0.40 -3.83
CA GLY A 48 -29.06 1.33 -3.02
C GLY A 48 -27.91 0.69 -2.23
N TYR A 49 -27.63 -0.59 -2.46
CA TYR A 49 -26.55 -1.31 -1.80
C TYR A 49 -25.70 -2.10 -2.80
N VAL A 50 -24.46 -2.35 -2.42
CA VAL A 50 -23.52 -3.23 -3.12
C VAL A 50 -23.27 -4.44 -2.23
N TRP A 51 -23.40 -5.64 -2.80
CA TRP A 51 -23.03 -6.86 -2.10
C TRP A 51 -21.51 -7.01 -2.11
N VAL A 52 -20.93 -7.20 -0.94
CA VAL A 52 -19.51 -7.52 -0.78
C VAL A 52 -19.42 -8.99 -0.39
N PRO A 53 -18.88 -9.85 -1.24
CA PRO A 53 -18.64 -11.26 -0.89
C PRO A 53 -17.71 -11.36 0.32
N GLY A 54 -17.82 -12.46 1.06
CA GLY A 54 -16.91 -12.72 2.17
C GLY A 54 -15.44 -12.78 1.72
N TYR A 55 -14.57 -12.35 2.58
CA TYR A 55 -13.13 -12.31 2.28
C TYR A 55 -12.28 -12.49 3.53
N TRP A 56 -11.00 -12.86 3.34
CA TRP A 56 -10.02 -12.88 4.40
C TRP A 56 -9.40 -11.49 4.59
N GLU A 57 -9.52 -10.96 5.79
CA GLU A 57 -8.90 -9.70 6.19
C GLU A 57 -7.59 -9.97 6.94
N ALA A 58 -6.58 -9.13 6.70
CA ALA A 58 -5.33 -9.16 7.46
C ALA A 58 -5.44 -8.32 8.72
N ARG A 59 -5.27 -8.94 9.89
CA ARG A 59 -5.16 -8.26 11.20
C ARG A 59 -4.02 -8.86 12.01
N ARG A 60 -3.07 -8.04 12.48
CA ARG A 60 -1.99 -8.47 13.37
C ARG A 60 -1.33 -9.80 12.96
N HIS A 61 -0.94 -9.92 11.69
CA HIS A 61 -0.32 -11.11 11.09
C HIS A 61 -1.22 -12.38 11.03
N ARG A 62 -2.52 -12.23 11.17
CA ARG A 62 -3.50 -13.33 11.05
C ARG A 62 -4.55 -13.01 10.00
N HIS A 63 -5.17 -14.08 9.50
CA HIS A 63 -6.30 -13.99 8.60
C HIS A 63 -7.60 -14.11 9.40
N TYR A 64 -8.51 -13.15 9.20
CA TYR A 64 -9.86 -13.15 9.77
C TYR A 64 -10.88 -13.19 8.66
N TRP A 65 -11.82 -14.10 8.75
CA TRP A 65 -12.92 -14.15 7.80
C TRP A 65 -13.93 -13.05 8.08
N VAL A 66 -14.19 -12.22 7.08
CA VAL A 66 -15.27 -11.25 7.07
C VAL A 66 -16.38 -11.84 6.20
N ALA A 67 -17.53 -12.12 6.79
CA ALA A 67 -18.68 -12.67 6.06
C ALA A 67 -19.20 -11.67 5.03
N GLY A 68 -19.82 -12.19 3.97
CA GLY A 68 -20.47 -11.36 2.97
C GLY A 68 -21.49 -10.42 3.60
N HIS A 69 -21.52 -9.19 3.13
CA HIS A 69 -22.36 -8.14 3.71
C HIS A 69 -22.74 -7.08 2.68
N TRP A 70 -23.76 -6.29 3.00
CA TRP A 70 -24.20 -5.17 2.20
C TRP A 70 -23.47 -3.89 2.62
N VAL A 71 -22.96 -3.13 1.65
CA VAL A 71 -22.49 -1.77 1.85
C VAL A 71 -23.38 -0.80 1.10
N ARG A 72 -23.63 0.38 1.67
CA ARG A 72 -24.44 1.39 1.01
C ARG A 72 -23.72 1.89 -0.23
N HIS A 73 -24.41 1.92 -1.36
CA HIS A 73 -23.88 2.51 -2.59
C HIS A 73 -23.51 3.98 -2.38
N ARG A 74 -22.36 4.39 -2.90
CA ARG A 74 -21.90 5.79 -2.93
C ARG A 74 -21.99 6.30 -4.35
N PRO A 75 -22.93 7.22 -4.68
CA PRO A 75 -22.99 7.83 -6.01
C PRO A 75 -21.66 8.44 -6.41
N GLY A 76 -21.20 8.18 -7.63
CA GLY A 76 -19.91 8.66 -8.13
C GLY A 76 -18.67 7.90 -7.65
N TYR A 77 -18.85 6.75 -6.97
CA TYR A 77 -17.75 5.89 -6.54
C TYR A 77 -18.01 4.44 -6.91
N VAL A 78 -16.93 3.74 -7.23
CA VAL A 78 -16.90 2.29 -7.42
C VAL A 78 -16.33 1.64 -6.15
N TYR A 79 -16.97 0.60 -5.67
CA TYR A 79 -16.45 -0.17 -4.55
C TYR A 79 -15.37 -1.14 -5.04
N ALA A 80 -14.17 -0.98 -4.53
CA ALA A 80 -13.07 -1.92 -4.75
C ALA A 80 -13.02 -2.90 -3.57
N PRO A 81 -13.31 -4.20 -3.78
CA PRO A 81 -13.30 -5.19 -2.72
C PRO A 81 -11.88 -5.45 -2.22
N ALA A 82 -11.79 -5.99 -1.00
CA ALA A 82 -10.53 -6.47 -0.47
C ALA A 82 -9.93 -7.56 -1.37
N ARG A 83 -8.63 -7.55 -1.51
CA ARG A 83 -7.92 -8.53 -2.33
C ARG A 83 -6.56 -8.88 -1.76
N TRP A 84 -6.10 -10.06 -2.07
CA TRP A 84 -4.74 -10.49 -1.82
C TRP A 84 -3.99 -10.60 -3.15
N ALA A 85 -2.74 -10.17 -3.16
CA ALA A 85 -1.86 -10.29 -4.32
C ALA A 85 -0.53 -10.85 -3.88
N GLU A 86 0.00 -11.79 -4.65
CA GLU A 86 1.36 -12.28 -4.49
C GLU A 86 2.29 -11.44 -5.37
N VAL A 87 3.30 -10.85 -4.74
CA VAL A 87 4.33 -10.04 -5.42
C VAL A 87 5.68 -10.49 -4.90
N ASP A 88 6.55 -10.95 -5.79
CA ASP A 88 7.90 -11.46 -5.45
C ASP A 88 7.89 -12.55 -4.35
N GLY A 89 6.94 -13.49 -4.43
CA GLY A 89 6.78 -14.57 -3.46
C GLY A 89 6.21 -14.12 -2.11
N ARG A 90 5.72 -12.89 -2.00
CA ARG A 90 5.17 -12.31 -0.77
C ARG A 90 3.72 -11.93 -0.95
N TRP A 91 2.88 -12.32 -0.01
CA TRP A 91 1.47 -11.98 -0.02
C TRP A 91 1.21 -10.60 0.56
N ARG A 92 0.49 -9.78 -0.19
CA ARG A 92 0.08 -8.42 0.19
C ARG A 92 -1.44 -8.34 0.27
N TYR A 93 -1.91 -7.74 1.34
CA TYR A 93 -3.33 -7.46 1.54
C TYR A 93 -3.65 -6.04 1.08
N HIS A 94 -4.67 -5.92 0.25
CA HIS A 94 -5.27 -4.67 -0.14
C HIS A 94 -6.64 -4.54 0.51
N ALA A 95 -6.78 -3.59 1.42
CA ALA A 95 -8.05 -3.35 2.11
C ALA A 95 -9.12 -2.83 1.15
N PRO A 96 -10.41 -3.09 1.43
CA PRO A 96 -11.48 -2.55 0.62
C PRO A 96 -11.47 -1.03 0.62
N SER A 97 -11.87 -0.43 -0.49
CA SER A 97 -11.86 1.01 -0.67
C SER A 97 -12.97 1.48 -1.60
N TRP A 98 -13.23 2.77 -1.58
CA TRP A 98 -14.06 3.43 -2.58
C TRP A 98 -13.15 4.23 -3.52
N ASP A 99 -13.35 4.05 -4.80
CA ASP A 99 -12.58 4.63 -5.88
C ASP A 99 -13.53 5.42 -6.79
N ARG A 100 -13.14 6.62 -7.20
CA ARG A 100 -14.04 7.51 -7.95
C ARG A 100 -14.06 7.21 -9.43
N ASP A 101 -12.93 6.91 -10.01
CA ASP A 101 -12.80 6.64 -11.44
C ASP A 101 -12.63 5.16 -11.78
N GLY A 102 -12.47 4.31 -10.77
CA GLY A 102 -12.42 2.86 -10.93
C GLY A 102 -11.10 2.33 -11.49
N ASP A 103 -10.03 3.12 -11.45
CA ASP A 103 -8.71 2.72 -11.94
C ASP A 103 -7.97 1.75 -11.00
N GLY A 104 -8.50 1.57 -9.80
CA GLY A 104 -7.97 0.68 -8.76
C GLY A 104 -7.03 1.37 -7.77
N VAL A 105 -6.82 2.68 -7.89
CA VAL A 105 -6.10 3.49 -6.92
C VAL A 105 -7.11 4.19 -6.00
N PRO A 106 -7.10 3.92 -4.68
CA PRO A 106 -8.00 4.61 -3.76
C PRO A 106 -7.81 6.13 -3.83
N ASN A 107 -8.89 6.90 -3.86
CA ASN A 107 -8.87 8.36 -4.01
C ASN A 107 -7.87 9.10 -3.11
N ARG A 108 -7.63 8.61 -1.89
CA ARG A 108 -6.66 9.21 -0.95
C ARG A 108 -5.19 9.09 -1.40
N TYR A 109 -4.92 8.19 -2.34
CA TYR A 109 -3.58 7.96 -2.90
C TYR A 109 -3.50 8.30 -4.38
N ASP A 110 -4.63 8.63 -4.99
CA ASP A 110 -4.74 8.93 -6.40
C ASP A 110 -4.44 10.41 -6.67
N ARG A 111 -3.54 10.65 -7.60
CA ARG A 111 -3.18 12.02 -8.05
C ARG A 111 -4.17 12.61 -9.03
N ALA A 112 -5.00 11.78 -9.64
CA ALA A 112 -5.98 12.18 -10.64
C ALA A 112 -7.32 11.45 -10.44
N PRO A 113 -8.02 11.63 -9.30
CA PRO A 113 -9.16 10.80 -8.86
C PRO A 113 -10.41 10.90 -9.75
N TYR A 114 -10.31 11.51 -10.90
CA TYR A 114 -11.34 11.62 -11.94
C TYR A 114 -10.87 11.15 -13.30
N ASN A 115 -9.66 10.62 -13.42
CA ASN A 115 -9.07 10.21 -14.69
C ASN A 115 -8.53 8.78 -14.60
N PRO A 116 -9.31 7.76 -15.07
CA PRO A 116 -8.94 6.36 -14.94
C PRO A 116 -7.69 5.95 -15.77
N ASN A 117 -7.17 6.84 -16.58
CA ASN A 117 -5.97 6.60 -17.37
C ASN A 117 -4.68 7.10 -16.69
N TYR A 118 -4.81 7.70 -15.51
CA TYR A 118 -3.68 8.26 -14.76
C TYR A 118 -3.62 7.61 -13.39
N ARG A 119 -2.60 6.80 -13.15
CA ARG A 119 -2.36 6.08 -11.90
C ARG A 119 -1.18 6.66 -11.13
#